data_e34c2c23ec96b9ebe628740648c534ce
#
_entry.id   e34c2c23ec96b9ebe628740648c534ce
#
_cell.length_a   1.000
_cell.length_b   1.000
_cell.length_c   1.000
_cell.angle_alpha   90.00
_cell.angle_beta   90.00
_cell.angle_gamma   90.00
#
_symmetry.space_group_name_H-M   'P 1'
#
loop_
_entity.id
_entity.type
_entity.pdbx_description
1 polymer ?
#
loop_
_entity_poly.entity_id
_entity_poly.type
_entity_poly.pdbx_seq_one_letter_code
_entity_poly.pdbx_strand_id
1 'polypeptide(L)'
;MDFEHRNDVAEEEYIEMIRLKTSVLLACALKIGAVLGGASAEDADNLYRFGEQIGLAFQLQDDYLDVYGDTKVFGKAIGGDITSNKKTYMLINAFNRANDEQRAELVRWVEATEFDRAEKVAAVTRLYNEIGIDRLAQQKIEYFFAESRKYLAKVSVAEERKAELAAYAERMMKRKY
;
A
#
# COMPACT_ATOMS: atom_id res chain seq x y z
N MET A 1 -11.75 10.09 11.68
CA MET A 1 -11.34 10.89 10.50
C MET A 1 -12.41 10.68 9.45
N ASP A 2 -12.96 11.76 8.95
CA ASP A 2 -14.02 11.71 7.92
C ASP A 2 -13.42 11.51 6.50
N PHE A 3 -12.53 10.53 6.39
CA PHE A 3 -11.74 10.26 5.19
C PHE A 3 -12.63 9.72 4.05
N GLU A 4 -13.69 9.00 4.39
CA GLU A 4 -14.57 8.33 3.42
C GLU A 4 -15.49 9.32 2.69
N HIS A 5 -15.85 10.43 3.34
CA HIS A 5 -16.78 11.42 2.80
C HIS A 5 -16.11 12.60 2.07
N ARG A 6 -14.79 12.70 2.12
CA ARG A 6 -14.01 13.74 1.45
C ARG A 6 -13.60 13.32 0.03
N ASN A 7 -13.72 14.26 -0.91
CA ASN A 7 -13.26 14.07 -2.30
C ASN A 7 -11.93 14.80 -2.62
N ASP A 8 -11.36 15.48 -1.62
CA ASP A 8 -10.15 16.29 -1.72
C ASP A 8 -8.96 15.68 -0.96
N VAL A 9 -8.97 14.37 -0.77
CA VAL A 9 -7.90 13.66 -0.03
C VAL A 9 -6.61 13.69 -0.83
N ALA A 10 -5.54 14.22 -0.22
CA ALA A 10 -4.21 14.22 -0.81
C ALA A 10 -3.50 12.86 -0.65
N GLU A 11 -2.52 12.60 -1.52
CA GLU A 11 -1.69 11.38 -1.43
C GLU A 11 -1.00 11.25 -0.07
N GLU A 12 -0.49 12.37 0.46
CA GLU A 12 0.21 12.43 1.74
C GLU A 12 -0.71 12.07 2.91
N GLU A 13 -1.97 12.49 2.86
CA GLU A 13 -2.97 12.14 3.88
C GLU A 13 -3.26 10.63 3.86
N TYR A 14 -3.35 10.03 2.67
CA TYR A 14 -3.52 8.59 2.53
C TYR A 14 -2.31 7.83 3.09
N ILE A 15 -1.09 8.22 2.73
CA ILE A 15 0.13 7.59 3.25
C ILE A 15 0.20 7.70 4.78
N GLU A 16 -0.12 8.86 5.35
CA GLU A 16 -0.15 9.03 6.80
C GLU A 16 -1.23 8.17 7.46
N MET A 17 -2.40 8.06 6.85
CA MET A 17 -3.48 7.20 7.34
C MET A 17 -3.05 5.73 7.39
N ILE A 18 -2.47 5.16 6.34
CA ILE A 18 -2.00 3.77 6.34
C ILE A 18 -0.79 3.58 7.25
N ARG A 19 0.05 4.59 7.41
CA ARG A 19 1.14 4.61 8.39
C ARG A 19 0.61 4.40 9.80
N LEU A 20 -0.35 5.22 10.21
CA LEU A 20 -0.96 5.16 11.54
C LEU A 20 -1.80 3.90 11.76
N LYS A 21 -2.54 3.46 10.75
CA LYS A 21 -3.44 2.32 10.82
C LYS A 21 -2.71 0.97 10.88
N THR A 22 -1.61 0.83 10.15
CA THR A 22 -0.94 -0.46 9.91
C THR A 22 0.53 -0.44 10.31
N SER A 23 1.31 0.52 9.77
CA SER A 23 2.78 0.47 9.82
C SER A 23 3.33 0.70 11.22
N VAL A 24 2.77 1.64 11.99
CA VAL A 24 3.25 2.01 13.32
C VAL A 24 3.22 0.82 14.29
N LEU A 25 2.19 -0.04 14.23
CA LEU A 25 2.11 -1.21 15.09
C LEU A 25 3.23 -2.20 14.79
N LEU A 26 3.50 -2.47 13.52
CA LEU A 26 4.61 -3.32 13.09
C LEU A 26 5.97 -2.72 13.49
N ALA A 27 6.15 -1.44 13.27
CA ALA A 27 7.35 -0.70 13.64
C ALA A 27 7.61 -0.76 15.17
N CYS A 28 6.57 -0.52 15.98
CA CYS A 28 6.65 -0.61 17.44
C CYS A 28 7.02 -2.02 17.90
N ALA A 29 6.41 -3.06 17.33
CA ALA A 29 6.70 -4.44 17.68
C ALA A 29 8.18 -4.79 17.44
N LEU A 30 8.74 -4.39 16.29
CA LEU A 30 10.14 -4.60 15.98
C LEU A 30 11.07 -3.81 16.89
N LYS A 31 10.76 -2.55 17.20
CA LYS A 31 11.54 -1.74 18.14
C LYS A 31 11.52 -2.32 19.55
N ILE A 32 10.35 -2.74 20.04
CA ILE A 32 10.22 -3.37 21.37
C ILE A 32 11.05 -4.65 21.42
N GLY A 33 10.95 -5.52 20.40
CA GLY A 33 11.76 -6.73 20.29
C GLY A 33 13.26 -6.44 20.32
N ALA A 34 13.71 -5.41 19.60
CA ALA A 34 15.10 -4.97 19.60
C ALA A 34 15.58 -4.52 21.00
N VAL A 35 14.79 -3.66 21.66
CA VAL A 35 15.13 -3.17 23.01
C VAL A 35 15.20 -4.32 24.01
N LEU A 36 14.23 -5.23 23.99
CA LEU A 36 14.24 -6.41 24.87
C LEU A 36 15.41 -7.37 24.56
N GLY A 37 15.85 -7.41 23.31
CA GLY A 37 17.05 -8.16 22.89
C GLY A 37 18.38 -7.47 23.21
N GLY A 38 18.37 -6.30 23.85
CA GLY A 38 19.57 -5.55 24.23
C GLY A 38 20.22 -4.78 23.07
N ALA A 39 19.48 -4.46 22.03
CA ALA A 39 19.96 -3.65 20.91
C ALA A 39 20.28 -2.20 21.37
N SER A 40 21.22 -1.57 20.65
CA SER A 40 21.47 -0.14 20.82
C SER A 40 20.22 0.69 20.46
N ALA A 41 20.14 1.93 20.92
CA ALA A 41 19.06 2.84 20.55
C ALA A 41 19.00 3.06 19.04
N GLU A 42 20.16 3.15 18.39
CA GLU A 42 20.28 3.31 16.94
C GLU A 42 19.76 2.09 16.17
N ASP A 43 20.13 0.87 16.59
CA ASP A 43 19.61 -0.36 15.99
C ASP A 43 18.10 -0.52 16.18
N ALA A 44 17.62 -0.18 17.39
CA ALA A 44 16.19 -0.21 17.68
C ALA A 44 15.41 0.80 16.81
N ASP A 45 15.95 2.00 16.59
CA ASP A 45 15.37 2.99 15.67
C ASP A 45 15.44 2.56 14.22
N ASN A 46 16.52 1.93 13.77
CA ASN A 46 16.62 1.37 12.43
C ASN A 46 15.59 0.24 12.21
N LEU A 47 15.36 -0.62 13.19
CA LEU A 47 14.31 -1.65 13.12
C LEU A 47 12.90 -1.06 13.15
N TYR A 48 12.68 0.04 13.89
CA TYR A 48 11.43 0.79 13.81
C TYR A 48 11.18 1.30 12.39
N ARG A 49 12.18 1.98 11.80
CA ARG A 49 12.07 2.51 10.43
C ARG A 49 11.89 1.41 9.39
N PHE A 50 12.61 0.30 9.53
CA PHE A 50 12.39 -0.87 8.69
C PHE A 50 10.92 -1.33 8.74
N GLY A 51 10.36 -1.50 9.95
CA GLY A 51 8.96 -1.91 10.14
C GLY A 51 7.95 -0.91 9.58
N GLU A 52 8.21 0.38 9.75
CA GLU A 52 7.37 1.44 9.21
C GLU A 52 7.31 1.38 7.67
N GLN A 53 8.47 1.29 7.02
CA GLN A 53 8.55 1.26 5.56
C GLN A 53 7.97 -0.03 4.96
N ILE A 54 8.25 -1.19 5.55
CA ILE A 54 7.67 -2.45 5.07
C ILE A 54 6.16 -2.50 5.28
N GLY A 55 5.65 -1.91 6.35
CA GLY A 55 4.21 -1.79 6.61
C GLY A 55 3.49 -0.91 5.59
N LEU A 56 4.11 0.20 5.17
CA LEU A 56 3.60 1.06 4.09
C LEU A 56 3.57 0.32 2.75
N ALA A 57 4.67 -0.36 2.38
CA ALA A 57 4.73 -1.17 1.17
C ALA A 57 3.66 -2.26 1.16
N PHE A 58 3.48 -2.93 2.30
CA PHE A 58 2.50 -4.00 2.46
C PHE A 58 1.06 -3.50 2.24
N GLN A 59 0.69 -2.37 2.85
CA GLN A 59 -0.67 -1.83 2.71
C GLN A 59 -0.96 -1.34 1.30
N LEU A 60 0.01 -0.69 0.66
CA LEU A 60 -0.10 -0.31 -0.76
C LEU A 60 -0.24 -1.54 -1.66
N GLN A 61 0.47 -2.62 -1.35
CA GLN A 61 0.36 -3.87 -2.09
C GLN A 61 -1.00 -4.53 -1.90
N ASP A 62 -1.57 -4.49 -0.69
CA ASP A 62 -2.92 -5.02 -0.44
C ASP A 62 -3.97 -4.28 -1.30
N ASP A 63 -3.93 -2.94 -1.33
CA ASP A 63 -4.83 -2.15 -2.17
C ASP A 63 -4.59 -2.40 -3.66
N TYR A 64 -3.32 -2.58 -4.09
CA TYR A 64 -2.97 -2.93 -5.46
C TYR A 64 -3.53 -4.31 -5.86
N LEU A 65 -3.42 -5.29 -4.99
CA LEU A 65 -3.88 -6.66 -5.25
C LEU A 65 -5.41 -6.77 -5.23
N ASP A 66 -6.13 -5.87 -4.58
CA ASP A 66 -7.59 -5.79 -4.68
C ASP A 66 -8.05 -5.44 -6.11
N VAL A 67 -7.20 -4.76 -6.90
CA VAL A 67 -7.50 -4.41 -8.30
C VAL A 67 -6.86 -5.37 -9.30
N TYR A 68 -5.60 -5.76 -9.07
CA TYR A 68 -4.75 -6.47 -10.04
C TYR A 68 -4.36 -7.89 -9.61
N GLY A 69 -4.84 -8.37 -8.48
CA GLY A 69 -4.56 -9.71 -7.98
C GLY A 69 -5.20 -10.83 -8.82
N ASP A 70 -4.77 -12.07 -8.60
CA ASP A 70 -5.39 -13.25 -9.21
C ASP A 70 -6.53 -13.78 -8.31
N THR A 71 -7.76 -13.76 -8.83
CA THR A 71 -8.96 -14.24 -8.13
C THR A 71 -8.86 -15.69 -7.66
N LYS A 72 -8.12 -16.53 -8.39
CA LYS A 72 -7.96 -17.96 -8.05
C LYS A 72 -7.10 -18.17 -6.81
N VAL A 73 -6.25 -17.20 -6.50
CA VAL A 73 -5.30 -17.27 -5.39
C VAL A 73 -5.81 -16.47 -4.18
N PHE A 74 -6.50 -15.34 -4.43
CA PHE A 74 -6.97 -14.44 -3.37
C PHE A 74 -8.19 -14.98 -2.59
N GLY A 75 -8.96 -15.88 -3.19
CA GLY A 75 -10.18 -16.42 -2.57
C GLY A 75 -11.28 -15.39 -2.31
N LYS A 76 -11.09 -14.12 -2.70
CA LYS A 76 -12.03 -13.00 -2.62
C LYS A 76 -12.29 -12.43 -4.02
N ALA A 77 -13.47 -11.84 -4.20
CA ALA A 77 -13.78 -11.12 -5.42
C ALA A 77 -12.92 -9.85 -5.51
N ILE A 78 -12.18 -9.70 -6.61
CA ILE A 78 -11.39 -8.50 -6.93
C ILE A 78 -12.30 -7.27 -7.09
N GLY A 79 -11.74 -6.07 -6.83
CA GLY A 79 -12.41 -4.79 -7.05
C GLY A 79 -13.35 -4.38 -5.91
N GLY A 80 -13.12 -4.89 -4.71
CA GLY A 80 -13.84 -4.46 -3.51
C GLY A 80 -13.63 -2.97 -3.21
N ASP A 81 -12.40 -2.51 -3.33
CA ASP A 81 -12.02 -1.11 -3.10
C ASP A 81 -12.63 -0.18 -4.16
N ILE A 82 -12.71 -0.62 -5.42
CA ILE A 82 -13.39 0.12 -6.49
C ILE A 82 -14.89 0.23 -6.22
N THR A 83 -15.54 -0.87 -5.87
CA THR A 83 -17.00 -0.89 -5.66
C THR A 83 -17.43 -0.09 -4.45
N SER A 84 -16.59 -0.02 -3.42
CA SER A 84 -16.85 0.79 -2.21
C SER A 84 -16.35 2.25 -2.32
N ASN A 85 -15.80 2.65 -3.46
CA ASN A 85 -15.21 3.98 -3.67
C ASN A 85 -14.14 4.34 -2.63
N LYS A 86 -13.41 3.33 -2.13
CA LYS A 86 -12.38 3.51 -1.12
C LYS A 86 -11.30 4.47 -1.63
N LYS A 87 -10.95 5.47 -0.83
CA LYS A 87 -9.92 6.46 -1.15
C LYS A 87 -8.53 5.83 -1.03
N THR A 88 -8.19 4.96 -1.97
CA THR A 88 -6.86 4.33 -2.06
C THR A 88 -5.87 5.24 -2.76
N TYR A 89 -4.59 4.90 -2.65
CA TYR A 89 -3.51 5.54 -3.43
C TYR A 89 -3.84 5.59 -4.94
N MET A 90 -4.43 4.51 -5.46
CA MET A 90 -4.78 4.41 -6.88
C MET A 90 -5.91 5.36 -7.26
N LEU A 91 -7.00 5.40 -6.49
CA LEU A 91 -8.12 6.29 -6.80
C LEU A 91 -7.71 7.77 -6.69
N ILE A 92 -6.97 8.14 -5.64
CA ILE A 92 -6.48 9.51 -5.44
C ILE A 92 -5.61 9.94 -6.63
N ASN A 93 -4.64 9.10 -7.01
CA ASN A 93 -3.75 9.42 -8.13
C ASN A 93 -4.44 9.37 -9.49
N ALA A 94 -5.47 8.54 -9.67
CA ALA A 94 -6.30 8.56 -10.87
C ALA A 94 -6.97 9.92 -11.03
N PHE A 95 -7.59 10.45 -10.00
CA PHE A 95 -8.16 11.80 -10.03
C PHE A 95 -7.13 12.90 -10.28
N ASN A 96 -5.94 12.79 -9.69
CA ASN A 96 -4.90 13.80 -9.82
C ASN A 96 -4.29 13.86 -11.23
N ARG A 97 -4.30 12.75 -11.98
CA ARG A 97 -3.62 12.58 -13.28
C ARG A 97 -4.56 12.48 -14.47
N ALA A 98 -5.84 12.25 -14.24
CA ALA A 98 -6.85 12.12 -15.28
C ALA A 98 -6.96 13.42 -16.10
N ASN A 99 -7.09 13.29 -17.41
CA ASN A 99 -7.57 14.37 -18.26
C ASN A 99 -9.08 14.62 -18.02
N ASP A 100 -9.66 15.63 -18.67
CA ASP A 100 -11.05 16.03 -18.41
C ASP A 100 -12.05 14.90 -18.70
N GLU A 101 -11.86 14.14 -19.79
CA GLU A 101 -12.74 13.03 -20.17
C GLU A 101 -12.63 11.87 -19.16
N GLN A 102 -11.41 11.47 -18.80
CA GLN A 102 -11.15 10.43 -17.82
C GLN A 102 -11.68 10.80 -16.45
N ARG A 103 -11.51 12.08 -16.06
CA ARG A 103 -12.03 12.60 -14.80
C ARG A 103 -13.55 12.57 -14.78
N ALA A 104 -14.22 12.99 -15.84
CA ALA A 104 -15.66 12.93 -15.94
C ALA A 104 -16.20 11.49 -15.83
N GLU A 105 -15.51 10.54 -16.45
CA GLU A 105 -15.87 9.12 -16.34
C GLU A 105 -15.63 8.57 -14.93
N LEU A 106 -14.50 8.91 -14.27
CA LEU A 106 -14.23 8.52 -12.88
C LEU A 106 -15.31 9.06 -11.93
N VAL A 107 -15.69 10.36 -12.07
CA VAL A 107 -16.74 10.98 -11.27
C VAL A 107 -18.04 10.21 -11.43
N ARG A 108 -18.45 9.93 -12.68
CA ARG A 108 -19.68 9.16 -12.97
C ARG A 108 -19.71 7.82 -12.23
N TRP A 109 -18.59 7.08 -12.22
CA TRP A 109 -18.52 5.78 -11.53
C TRP A 109 -18.47 5.90 -10.02
N VAL A 110 -17.83 6.93 -9.48
CA VAL A 110 -17.76 7.16 -8.02
C VAL A 110 -19.10 7.64 -7.47
N GLU A 111 -19.85 8.47 -8.21
CA GLU A 111 -21.14 9.00 -7.78
C GLU A 111 -22.32 8.06 -8.08
N ALA A 112 -22.13 7.02 -8.89
CA ALA A 112 -23.19 6.08 -9.22
C ALA A 112 -23.68 5.35 -7.95
N THR A 113 -24.97 5.47 -7.68
CA THR A 113 -25.67 4.77 -6.58
C THR A 113 -26.18 3.39 -7.01
N GLU A 114 -26.47 3.22 -8.32
CA GLU A 114 -26.87 1.97 -8.92
C GLU A 114 -25.89 1.63 -10.05
N PHE A 115 -25.28 0.45 -10.03
CA PHE A 115 -24.32 0.01 -11.02
C PHE A 115 -24.21 -1.51 -11.07
N ASP A 116 -23.87 -2.05 -12.23
CA ASP A 116 -23.35 -3.41 -12.31
C ASP A 116 -21.92 -3.44 -11.77
N ARG A 117 -21.64 -4.36 -10.84
CA ARG A 117 -20.35 -4.48 -10.18
C ARG A 117 -19.23 -4.79 -11.17
N ALA A 118 -19.48 -5.70 -12.11
CA ALA A 118 -18.46 -6.12 -13.07
C ALA A 118 -18.14 -4.99 -14.06
N GLU A 119 -19.15 -4.25 -14.50
CA GLU A 119 -18.98 -3.09 -15.38
C GLU A 119 -18.17 -1.99 -14.69
N LYS A 120 -18.51 -1.64 -13.44
CA LYS A 120 -17.78 -0.62 -12.67
C LYS A 120 -16.31 -1.00 -12.49
N VAL A 121 -16.04 -2.22 -12.04
CA VAL A 121 -14.67 -2.71 -11.85
C VAL A 121 -13.89 -2.69 -13.16
N ALA A 122 -14.47 -3.18 -14.24
CA ALA A 122 -13.81 -3.19 -15.56
C ALA A 122 -13.51 -1.78 -16.06
N ALA A 123 -14.48 -0.85 -15.95
CA ALA A 123 -14.32 0.51 -16.42
C ALA A 123 -13.27 1.29 -15.63
N VAL A 124 -13.30 1.21 -14.29
CA VAL A 124 -12.33 1.92 -13.45
C VAL A 124 -10.92 1.32 -13.59
N THR A 125 -10.80 -0.01 -13.68
CA THR A 125 -9.50 -0.67 -13.92
C THR A 125 -8.93 -0.27 -15.29
N ARG A 126 -9.76 -0.17 -16.32
CA ARG A 126 -9.34 0.34 -17.63
C ARG A 126 -8.80 1.77 -17.52
N LEU A 127 -9.52 2.66 -16.84
CA LEU A 127 -9.06 4.04 -16.61
C LEU A 127 -7.73 4.08 -15.85
N TYR A 128 -7.55 3.26 -14.81
CA TYR A 128 -6.27 3.16 -14.10
C TYR A 128 -5.13 2.76 -15.05
N ASN A 129 -5.37 1.80 -15.95
CA ASN A 129 -4.37 1.37 -16.93
C ASN A 129 -4.03 2.48 -17.93
N GLU A 130 -5.04 3.16 -18.48
CA GLU A 130 -4.86 4.27 -19.43
C GLU A 130 -4.10 5.45 -18.80
N ILE A 131 -4.35 5.75 -17.54
CA ILE A 131 -3.67 6.84 -16.79
C ILE A 131 -2.27 6.38 -16.35
N GLY A 132 -1.99 5.07 -16.31
CA GLY A 132 -0.72 4.50 -15.84
C GLY A 132 -0.63 4.36 -14.31
N ILE A 133 -1.77 4.23 -13.64
CA ILE A 133 -1.85 4.10 -12.19
C ILE A 133 -1.27 2.78 -11.69
N ASP A 134 -1.39 1.70 -12.46
CA ASP A 134 -0.78 0.41 -12.19
C ASP A 134 0.73 0.54 -11.95
N ARG A 135 1.42 1.17 -12.89
CA ARG A 135 2.87 1.42 -12.81
C ARG A 135 3.24 2.34 -11.65
N LEU A 136 2.44 3.39 -11.45
CA LEU A 136 2.67 4.35 -10.37
C LEU A 136 2.58 3.67 -9.00
N ALA A 137 1.56 2.82 -8.79
CA ALA A 137 1.39 2.08 -7.54
C ALA A 137 2.54 1.09 -7.32
N GLN A 138 2.93 0.33 -8.33
CA GLN A 138 4.08 -0.58 -8.24
C GLN A 138 5.37 0.16 -7.88
N GLN A 139 5.65 1.30 -8.51
CA GLN A 139 6.82 2.12 -8.19
C GLN A 139 6.81 2.62 -6.74
N LYS A 140 5.64 3.00 -6.22
CA LYS A 140 5.51 3.45 -4.83
C LYS A 140 5.72 2.31 -3.83
N ILE A 141 5.18 1.13 -4.11
CA ILE A 141 5.40 -0.09 -3.33
C ILE A 141 6.89 -0.42 -3.29
N GLU A 142 7.54 -0.45 -4.46
CA GLU A 142 8.95 -0.78 -4.57
C GLU A 142 9.85 0.25 -3.86
N TYR A 143 9.47 1.53 -3.92
CA TYR A 143 10.17 2.58 -3.19
C TYR A 143 10.19 2.31 -1.69
N PHE A 144 9.04 2.07 -1.06
CA PHE A 144 8.99 1.81 0.37
C PHE A 144 9.68 0.49 0.75
N PHE A 145 9.58 -0.53 -0.10
CA PHE A 145 10.30 -1.78 0.13
C PHE A 145 11.82 -1.59 0.04
N ALA A 146 12.31 -0.84 -0.92
CA ALA A 146 13.74 -0.51 -1.03
C ALA A 146 14.23 0.32 0.17
N GLU A 147 13.43 1.30 0.62
CA GLU A 147 13.76 2.07 1.83
C GLU A 147 13.81 1.18 3.07
N SER A 148 12.89 0.23 3.22
CA SER A 148 12.92 -0.71 4.34
C SER A 148 14.25 -1.48 4.39
N ARG A 149 14.72 -2.00 3.26
CA ARG A 149 16.02 -2.72 3.18
C ARG A 149 17.22 -1.87 3.58
N LYS A 150 17.19 -0.56 3.25
CA LYS A 150 18.25 0.37 3.66
C LYS A 150 18.34 0.51 5.19
N TYR A 151 17.19 0.55 5.87
CA TYR A 151 17.16 0.61 7.33
C TYR A 151 17.62 -0.72 7.96
N LEU A 152 17.19 -1.86 7.43
CA LEU A 152 17.64 -3.16 7.93
C LEU A 152 19.15 -3.34 7.75
N ALA A 153 19.73 -2.86 6.63
CA ALA A 153 21.16 -2.90 6.39
C ALA A 153 21.99 -2.09 7.42
N LYS A 154 21.40 -1.03 8.00
CA LYS A 154 22.08 -0.21 9.02
C LYS A 154 22.13 -0.86 10.41
N VAL A 155 21.34 -1.90 10.66
CA VAL A 155 21.36 -2.61 11.94
C VAL A 155 22.69 -3.31 12.11
N SER A 156 23.39 -3.11 13.23
CA SER A 156 24.80 -3.45 13.41
C SER A 156 25.09 -4.94 13.63
N VAL A 157 24.06 -5.80 13.79
CA VAL A 157 24.26 -7.24 13.93
C VAL A 157 24.69 -7.90 12.61
N ALA A 158 25.36 -9.06 12.70
CA ALA A 158 25.80 -9.83 11.54
C ALA A 158 24.63 -10.16 10.58
N GLU A 159 24.91 -10.24 9.27
CA GLU A 159 23.90 -10.44 8.24
C GLU A 159 23.10 -11.73 8.44
N GLU A 160 23.73 -12.80 8.94
CA GLU A 160 23.07 -14.08 9.21
C GLU A 160 21.95 -13.93 10.24
N ARG A 161 22.09 -13.00 11.19
CA ARG A 161 21.08 -12.71 12.22
C ARG A 161 19.90 -11.91 11.70
N LYS A 162 20.08 -11.19 10.57
CA LYS A 162 19.03 -10.43 9.89
C LYS A 162 18.35 -11.22 8.77
N ALA A 163 18.95 -12.33 8.32
CA ALA A 163 18.54 -13.09 7.14
C ALA A 163 17.09 -13.56 7.21
N GLU A 164 16.62 -14.06 8.36
CA GLU A 164 15.23 -14.48 8.57
C GLU A 164 14.25 -13.32 8.39
N LEU A 165 14.55 -12.16 8.98
CA LEU A 165 13.70 -10.97 8.88
C LEU A 165 13.67 -10.42 7.44
N ALA A 166 14.82 -10.39 6.77
CA ALA A 166 14.94 -10.01 5.36
C ALA A 166 14.13 -10.95 4.45
N ALA A 167 14.29 -12.27 4.64
CA ALA A 167 13.54 -13.27 3.88
C ALA A 167 12.05 -13.20 4.13
N TYR A 168 11.61 -12.91 5.35
CA TYR A 168 10.20 -12.70 5.68
C TYR A 168 9.64 -11.48 4.94
N ALA A 169 10.33 -10.34 4.98
CA ALA A 169 9.94 -9.14 4.27
C ALA A 169 9.82 -9.40 2.75
N GLU A 170 10.78 -10.11 2.16
CA GLU A 170 10.72 -10.48 0.75
C GLU A 170 9.52 -11.40 0.43
N ARG A 171 9.22 -12.39 1.29
CA ARG A 171 8.05 -13.25 1.10
C ARG A 171 6.76 -12.44 1.15
N MET A 172 6.66 -11.48 2.09
CA MET A 172 5.48 -10.58 2.17
C MET A 172 5.27 -9.80 0.87
N MET A 173 6.35 -9.32 0.26
CA MET A 173 6.29 -8.52 -0.97
C MET A 173 6.13 -9.36 -2.23
N LYS A 174 6.56 -10.62 -2.21
CA LYS A 174 6.41 -11.55 -3.36
C LYS A 174 5.07 -12.28 -3.40
N ARG A 175 4.16 -11.96 -2.47
CA ARG A 175 2.82 -12.55 -2.49
C ARG A 175 2.16 -12.25 -3.84
N LYS A 176 1.90 -13.30 -4.59
CA LYS A 176 0.99 -13.29 -5.74
C LYS A 176 -0.29 -13.95 -5.23
N TYR A 177 -1.23 -13.16 -4.86
CA TYR A 177 -2.53 -13.70 -4.46
C TYR A 177 -3.38 -13.93 -5.67
#